data_e86e5ed19d7c7f4cfd14292014ad7ca5
#
_entry.id   e86e5ed19d7c7f4cfd14292014ad7ca5
#
_cell.length_a   1.000
_cell.length_b   1.000
_cell.length_c   1.000
_cell.angle_alpha   90.00
_cell.angle_beta   90.00
_cell.angle_gamma   90.00
#
_symmetry.space_group_name_H-M   'P 1'
#
loop_
_entity.id
_entity.type
_entity.pdbx_description
1 polymer ?
#
loop_
_entity_poly.entity_id
_entity_poly.type
_entity_poly.pdbx_seq_one_letter_code
_entity_poly.pdbx_strand_id
1 'polypeptide(L)'
;MKIIKATKNDIETLMKIRLEMLKEVNDLPANYVFDKSFVENCRKNFECTGETQTDVMCIENGEPVACANLCYLSMMPTFSHPTGKRAHLMNVYVKKDFRRKGLAKKMLELLIEEAKTRDVTEISLDATEMGRPLYEAIGFCCNASAMTINL
;
A
#
# COMPACT_ATOMS: atom_id res chain seq x y z
N MET A 1 7.96 -6.03 -17.53
CA MET A 1 7.30 -5.69 -16.24
C MET A 1 7.27 -6.91 -15.33
N LYS A 2 7.80 -6.80 -14.12
CA LYS A 2 7.84 -7.87 -13.12
C LYS A 2 7.29 -7.35 -11.79
N ILE A 3 6.30 -8.04 -11.20
CA ILE A 3 5.80 -7.73 -9.86
C ILE A 3 6.58 -8.59 -8.86
N ILE A 4 7.10 -7.97 -7.82
CA ILE A 4 7.89 -8.61 -6.77
C ILE A 4 7.36 -8.22 -5.39
N LYS A 5 7.51 -9.13 -4.42
CA LYS A 5 7.48 -8.76 -3.00
C LYS A 5 8.81 -8.12 -2.67
N ALA A 6 8.76 -6.92 -2.12
CA ALA A 6 9.96 -6.21 -1.70
C ALA A 6 10.54 -6.83 -0.42
N THR A 7 11.81 -6.66 -0.25
CA THR A 7 12.59 -7.06 0.91
C THR A 7 13.29 -5.84 1.51
N LYS A 8 13.98 -6.02 2.63
CA LYS A 8 14.81 -4.94 3.23
C LYS A 8 15.91 -4.43 2.31
N ASN A 9 16.30 -5.19 1.29
CA ASN A 9 17.27 -4.76 0.28
C ASN A 9 16.66 -3.77 -0.74
N ASP A 10 15.34 -3.65 -0.78
CA ASP A 10 14.62 -2.82 -1.76
C ASP A 10 14.17 -1.47 -1.18
N ILE A 11 14.58 -1.12 0.04
CA ILE A 11 14.12 0.09 0.76
C ILE A 11 14.34 1.35 -0.07
N GLU A 12 15.50 1.52 -0.70
CA GLU A 12 15.80 2.72 -1.51
C GLU A 12 14.87 2.81 -2.74
N THR A 13 14.54 1.67 -3.34
CA THR A 13 13.59 1.60 -4.46
C THR A 13 12.15 1.93 -4.01
N LEU A 14 11.74 1.43 -2.84
CA LEU A 14 10.47 1.78 -2.21
C LEU A 14 10.40 3.26 -1.87
N MET A 15 11.48 3.82 -1.29
CA MET A 15 11.57 5.25 -0.99
C MET A 15 11.44 6.10 -2.25
N LYS A 16 12.13 5.73 -3.33
CA LYS A 16 12.07 6.44 -4.61
C LYS A 16 10.63 6.56 -5.11
N ILE A 17 9.91 5.45 -5.23
CA ILE A 17 8.54 5.46 -5.75
C ILE A 17 7.56 6.13 -4.77
N ARG A 18 7.79 5.99 -3.45
CA ARG A 18 6.97 6.65 -2.42
C ARG A 18 7.04 8.17 -2.53
N LEU A 19 8.23 8.74 -2.61
CA LEU A 19 8.41 10.19 -2.69
C LEU A 19 7.90 10.75 -4.04
N GLU A 20 8.06 10.00 -5.12
CA GLU A 20 7.50 10.34 -6.43
C GLU A 20 5.95 10.37 -6.38
N MET A 21 5.34 9.33 -5.83
CA MET A 21 3.89 9.26 -5.62
C MET A 21 3.37 10.45 -4.79
N LEU A 22 4.05 10.77 -3.69
CA LEU A 22 3.63 11.86 -2.80
C LEU A 22 3.68 13.23 -3.50
N LYS A 23 4.63 13.45 -4.38
CA LYS A 23 4.65 14.65 -5.22
C LYS A 23 3.45 14.71 -6.16
N GLU A 24 3.13 13.61 -6.81
CA GLU A 24 2.00 13.56 -7.74
C GLU A 24 0.65 13.73 -7.04
N VAL A 25 0.40 12.97 -5.97
CA VAL A 25 -0.92 12.99 -5.30
C VAL A 25 -1.21 14.27 -4.52
N ASN A 26 -0.17 15.05 -4.20
CA ASN A 26 -0.30 16.33 -3.50
C ASN A 26 -0.03 17.54 -4.43
N ASP A 27 0.07 17.34 -5.73
CA ASP A 27 0.37 18.39 -6.73
C ASP A 27 1.62 19.21 -6.38
N LEU A 28 2.66 18.55 -5.85
CA LEU A 28 3.91 19.21 -5.47
C LEU A 28 4.83 19.34 -6.69
N PRO A 29 5.66 20.39 -6.75
CA PRO A 29 6.62 20.56 -7.84
C PRO A 29 7.68 19.46 -7.84
N ALA A 30 8.26 19.16 -9.00
CA ALA A 30 9.27 18.11 -9.17
C ALA A 30 10.50 18.32 -8.24
N ASN A 31 10.88 19.57 -7.99
CA ASN A 31 11.99 19.95 -7.12
C ASN A 31 11.60 20.11 -5.64
N TYR A 32 10.38 19.73 -5.24
CA TYR A 32 9.96 19.78 -3.85
C TYR A 32 10.88 18.93 -2.97
N VAL A 33 11.32 19.51 -1.84
CA VAL A 33 12.17 18.84 -0.85
C VAL A 33 11.34 18.52 0.37
N PHE A 34 11.18 17.23 0.65
CA PHE A 34 10.49 16.77 1.85
C PHE A 34 11.30 17.05 3.12
N ASP A 35 10.60 17.27 4.22
CA ASP A 35 11.23 17.36 5.53
C ASP A 35 12.03 16.08 5.86
N LYS A 36 13.22 16.26 6.44
CA LYS A 36 14.12 15.15 6.74
C LYS A 36 13.53 14.14 7.71
N SER A 37 12.79 14.61 8.72
CA SER A 37 12.15 13.74 9.72
C SER A 37 11.05 12.90 9.06
N PHE A 38 10.29 13.49 8.14
CA PHE A 38 9.28 12.76 7.38
C PHE A 38 9.89 11.67 6.49
N VAL A 39 10.96 11.99 5.75
CA VAL A 39 11.69 11.03 4.91
C VAL A 39 12.22 9.87 5.76
N GLU A 40 12.81 10.18 6.91
CA GLU A 40 13.33 9.17 7.84
C GLU A 40 12.21 8.28 8.41
N ASN A 41 11.05 8.85 8.72
CA ASN A 41 9.88 8.07 9.16
C ASN A 41 9.38 7.11 8.08
N CYS A 42 9.37 7.54 6.80
CA CYS A 42 9.05 6.65 5.69
C CYS A 42 10.06 5.49 5.59
N ARG A 43 11.36 5.79 5.72
CA ARG A 43 12.42 4.79 5.68
C ARG A 43 12.28 3.75 6.79
N LYS A 44 12.10 4.20 8.03
CA LYS A 44 11.86 3.32 9.20
C LYS A 44 10.62 2.43 9.01
N ASN A 45 9.56 2.96 8.39
CA ASN A 45 8.39 2.15 8.08
C ASN A 45 8.75 1.01 7.12
N PHE A 46 9.52 1.27 6.06
CA PHE A 46 9.94 0.23 5.13
C PHE A 46 10.91 -0.81 5.73
N GLU A 47 11.59 -0.51 6.83
CA GLU A 47 12.37 -1.51 7.58
C GLU A 47 11.51 -2.65 8.15
N CYS A 48 10.19 -2.42 8.29
CA CYS A 48 9.22 -3.43 8.74
C CYS A 48 8.73 -4.36 7.61
N THR A 49 9.21 -4.15 6.37
CA THR A 49 8.88 -4.98 5.19
C THR A 49 9.23 -6.45 5.45
N GLY A 50 8.26 -7.32 5.20
CA GLY A 50 8.38 -8.77 5.46
C GLY A 50 8.00 -9.19 6.89
N GLU A 51 7.89 -8.27 7.83
CA GLU A 51 7.52 -8.52 9.24
C GLU A 51 6.07 -8.09 9.51
N THR A 52 5.87 -6.81 9.85
CA THR A 52 4.56 -6.25 10.17
C THR A 52 3.85 -5.66 8.95
N GLN A 53 4.44 -5.75 7.78
CA GLN A 53 3.86 -5.33 6.52
C GLN A 53 4.41 -6.13 5.34
N THR A 54 3.68 -6.12 4.24
CA THR A 54 4.14 -6.62 2.94
C THR A 54 4.07 -5.48 1.93
N ASP A 55 5.20 -5.20 1.31
CA ASP A 55 5.32 -4.26 0.20
C ASP A 55 5.48 -5.03 -1.11
N VAL A 56 4.78 -4.59 -2.14
CA VAL A 56 4.92 -5.11 -3.50
C VAL A 56 5.25 -3.97 -4.45
N MET A 57 6.07 -4.26 -5.45
CA MET A 57 6.43 -3.33 -6.50
C MET A 57 6.34 -3.98 -7.88
N CYS A 58 6.04 -3.17 -8.89
CA CYS A 58 6.26 -3.55 -10.28
C CYS A 58 7.51 -2.85 -10.80
N ILE A 59 8.44 -3.62 -11.31
CA ILE A 59 9.71 -3.14 -11.89
C ILE A 59 9.67 -3.29 -13.40
N GLU A 60 10.05 -2.25 -14.10
CA GLU A 60 10.25 -2.22 -15.55
C GLU A 60 11.59 -1.56 -15.88
N ASN A 61 12.44 -2.28 -16.61
CA ASN A 61 13.80 -1.81 -16.96
C ASN A 61 14.63 -1.31 -15.77
N GLY A 62 14.53 -2.00 -14.63
CA GLY A 62 15.23 -1.64 -13.39
C GLY A 62 14.57 -0.53 -12.57
N GLU A 63 13.48 0.09 -13.06
CA GLU A 63 12.81 1.19 -12.39
C GLU A 63 11.47 0.77 -11.77
N PRO A 64 11.11 1.25 -10.57
CA PRO A 64 9.81 1.01 -9.99
C PRO A 64 8.75 1.83 -10.71
N VAL A 65 7.70 1.17 -11.20
CA VAL A 65 6.60 1.80 -11.95
C VAL A 65 5.26 1.71 -11.25
N ALA A 66 5.14 0.85 -10.25
CA ALA A 66 3.97 0.73 -9.40
C ALA A 66 4.36 0.16 -8.03
N CYS A 67 3.57 0.47 -7.00
CA CYS A 67 3.72 -0.09 -5.67
C CYS A 67 2.37 -0.23 -4.95
N ALA A 68 2.36 -1.08 -3.93
CA ALA A 68 1.28 -1.19 -2.95
C ALA A 68 1.84 -1.76 -1.64
N ASN A 69 1.24 -1.38 -0.51
CA ASN A 69 1.64 -1.80 0.82
C ASN A 69 0.42 -2.34 1.59
N LEU A 70 0.62 -3.39 2.36
CA LEU A 70 -0.34 -3.94 3.29
C LEU A 70 0.26 -4.02 4.68
N CYS A 71 -0.24 -3.18 5.60
CA CYS A 71 0.16 -3.17 7.01
C CYS A 71 -0.71 -4.15 7.80
N TYR A 72 -0.11 -5.01 8.63
CA TYR A 72 -0.81 -5.95 9.48
C TYR A 72 -1.06 -5.36 10.86
N LEU A 73 -2.29 -5.53 11.35
CA LEU A 73 -2.77 -4.98 12.61
C LEU A 73 -3.23 -6.11 13.52
N SER A 74 -2.80 -6.07 14.79
CA SER A 74 -3.32 -6.94 15.83
C SER A 74 -4.34 -6.14 16.65
N MET A 75 -5.59 -6.58 16.62
CA MET A 75 -6.71 -5.92 17.28
C MET A 75 -7.40 -6.89 18.22
N MET A 76 -8.24 -6.37 19.13
CA MET A 76 -9.06 -7.21 19.99
C MET A 76 -9.93 -8.14 19.12
N PRO A 77 -9.89 -9.47 19.34
CA PRO A 77 -10.79 -10.41 18.64
C PRO A 77 -12.26 -10.06 18.86
N THR A 78 -13.04 -10.22 17.80
CA THR A 78 -14.50 -10.05 17.82
C THR A 78 -15.16 -11.29 17.24
N PHE A 79 -16.49 -11.42 17.34
CA PHE A 79 -17.23 -12.53 16.72
C PHE A 79 -16.97 -12.62 15.21
N SER A 80 -17.00 -11.48 14.52
CA SER A 80 -16.77 -11.43 13.06
C SER A 80 -15.29 -11.61 12.68
N HIS A 81 -14.38 -11.31 13.60
CA HIS A 81 -12.93 -11.35 13.40
C HIS A 81 -12.23 -12.05 14.56
N PRO A 82 -12.41 -13.37 14.68
CA PRO A 82 -11.99 -14.12 15.88
C PRO A 82 -10.46 -14.22 16.06
N THR A 83 -9.69 -14.03 15.01
CA THR A 83 -8.22 -14.01 15.10
C THR A 83 -7.68 -12.67 15.62
N GLY A 84 -8.45 -11.58 15.54
CA GLY A 84 -7.96 -10.22 15.79
C GLY A 84 -6.95 -9.72 14.76
N LYS A 85 -6.61 -10.52 13.75
CA LYS A 85 -5.66 -10.15 12.70
C LYS A 85 -6.39 -9.43 11.57
N ARG A 86 -6.05 -8.17 11.39
CA ARG A 86 -6.56 -7.31 10.32
C ARG A 86 -5.41 -6.71 9.54
N ALA A 87 -5.71 -6.06 8.43
CA ALA A 87 -4.70 -5.35 7.66
C ALA A 87 -5.27 -4.04 7.10
N HIS A 88 -4.38 -3.11 6.77
CA HIS A 88 -4.74 -1.85 6.13
C HIS A 88 -3.91 -1.68 4.86
N LEU A 89 -4.60 -1.51 3.73
CA LEU A 89 -4.00 -1.32 2.43
C LEU A 89 -3.66 0.16 2.23
N MET A 90 -2.41 0.43 1.87
CA MET A 90 -1.90 1.78 1.67
C MET A 90 -0.98 1.84 0.45
N ASN A 91 -0.56 3.05 0.10
CA ASN A 91 0.51 3.29 -0.86
C ASN A 91 0.28 2.64 -2.23
N VAL A 92 -0.99 2.51 -2.63
CA VAL A 92 -1.35 1.95 -3.95
C VAL A 92 -1.13 3.02 -5.01
N TYR A 93 -0.14 2.81 -5.85
CA TYR A 93 0.24 3.76 -6.87
C TYR A 93 0.71 3.08 -8.15
N VAL A 94 0.36 3.66 -9.27
CA VAL A 94 0.86 3.29 -10.61
C VAL A 94 1.22 4.58 -11.34
N LYS A 95 2.44 4.68 -11.84
CA LYS A 95 2.89 5.81 -12.68
C LYS A 95 1.98 5.99 -13.88
N LYS A 96 1.74 7.23 -14.31
CA LYS A 96 0.77 7.60 -15.35
C LYS A 96 0.87 6.73 -16.61
N ASP A 97 2.07 6.56 -17.14
CA ASP A 97 2.35 5.82 -18.37
C ASP A 97 2.11 4.30 -18.26
N PHE A 98 1.95 3.82 -17.04
CA PHE A 98 1.75 2.39 -16.72
C PHE A 98 0.33 2.07 -16.26
N ARG A 99 -0.56 3.06 -16.17
CA ARG A 99 -1.96 2.88 -15.77
C ARG A 99 -2.75 2.11 -16.82
N ARG A 100 -3.93 1.59 -16.40
CA ARG A 100 -4.87 0.84 -17.24
C ARG A 100 -4.30 -0.46 -17.84
N LYS A 101 -3.18 -0.96 -17.28
CA LYS A 101 -2.54 -2.24 -17.65
C LYS A 101 -2.80 -3.35 -16.63
N GLY A 102 -3.70 -3.15 -15.68
CA GLY A 102 -4.07 -4.12 -14.65
C GLY A 102 -3.04 -4.30 -13.53
N LEU A 103 -1.99 -3.47 -13.45
CA LEU A 103 -0.92 -3.61 -12.46
C LEU A 103 -1.42 -3.50 -11.03
N ALA A 104 -2.23 -2.49 -10.72
CA ALA A 104 -2.79 -2.32 -9.40
C ALA A 104 -3.58 -3.56 -8.98
N LYS A 105 -4.49 -4.05 -9.83
CA LYS A 105 -5.29 -5.25 -9.55
C LYS A 105 -4.40 -6.45 -9.20
N LYS A 106 -3.38 -6.72 -10.02
CA LYS A 106 -2.44 -7.85 -9.78
C LYS A 106 -1.68 -7.71 -8.46
N MET A 107 -1.23 -6.50 -8.10
CA MET A 107 -0.56 -6.26 -6.82
C MET A 107 -1.51 -6.47 -5.65
N LEU A 108 -2.75 -6.00 -5.75
CA LEU A 108 -3.75 -6.18 -4.70
C LEU A 108 -4.12 -7.67 -4.53
N GLU A 109 -4.28 -8.41 -5.61
CA GLU A 109 -4.52 -9.86 -5.56
C GLU A 109 -3.39 -10.59 -4.81
N LEU A 110 -2.12 -10.24 -5.07
CA LEU A 110 -0.97 -10.80 -4.34
C LEU A 110 -1.02 -10.46 -2.84
N LEU A 111 -1.35 -9.22 -2.50
CA LEU A 111 -1.45 -8.79 -1.10
C LEU A 111 -2.62 -9.47 -0.37
N ILE A 112 -3.75 -9.67 -1.04
CA ILE A 112 -4.91 -10.39 -0.48
C ILE A 112 -4.55 -11.86 -0.21
N GLU A 113 -3.88 -12.53 -1.13
CA GLU A 113 -3.43 -13.90 -0.92
C GLU A 113 -2.41 -13.98 0.23
N GLU A 114 -1.48 -13.05 0.32
CA GLU A 114 -0.55 -12.97 1.46
C GLU A 114 -1.30 -12.77 2.79
N ALA A 115 -2.30 -11.90 2.82
CA ALA A 115 -3.13 -11.67 4.01
C ALA A 115 -3.84 -12.96 4.47
N LYS A 116 -4.37 -13.73 3.54
CA LYS A 116 -5.00 -15.03 3.84
C LYS A 116 -4.03 -16.01 4.51
N THR A 117 -2.79 -16.07 4.03
CA THR A 117 -1.77 -16.96 4.64
C THR A 117 -1.39 -16.55 6.06
N ARG A 118 -1.70 -15.31 6.46
CA ARG A 118 -1.45 -14.76 7.80
C ARG A 118 -2.69 -14.75 8.70
N ASP A 119 -3.77 -15.43 8.32
CA ASP A 119 -5.06 -15.47 9.04
C ASP A 119 -5.69 -14.09 9.23
N VAL A 120 -5.43 -13.15 8.33
CA VAL A 120 -6.09 -11.84 8.30
C VAL A 120 -7.55 -12.04 7.88
N THR A 121 -8.48 -11.47 8.63
CA THR A 121 -9.92 -11.64 8.41
C THR A 121 -10.59 -10.42 7.79
N GLU A 122 -9.91 -9.27 7.77
CA GLU A 122 -10.41 -8.04 7.17
C GLU A 122 -9.25 -7.19 6.66
N ILE A 123 -9.41 -6.64 5.46
CA ILE A 123 -8.53 -5.61 4.90
C ILE A 123 -9.32 -4.33 4.74
N SER A 124 -8.86 -3.24 5.31
CA SER A 124 -9.43 -1.90 5.16
C SER A 124 -8.55 -1.02 4.25
N LEU A 125 -9.12 0.03 3.72
CA LEU A 125 -8.42 1.07 2.97
C LEU A 125 -9.22 2.38 2.98
N ASP A 126 -8.54 3.47 2.67
CA ASP A 126 -9.16 4.76 2.37
C ASP A 126 -9.13 4.97 0.85
N ALA A 127 -10.31 4.98 0.21
CA ALA A 127 -10.40 5.07 -1.24
C ALA A 127 -10.49 6.51 -1.72
N THR A 128 -9.66 6.86 -2.72
CA THR A 128 -9.90 8.04 -3.56
C THR A 128 -11.02 7.75 -4.55
N GLU A 129 -11.67 8.79 -5.08
CA GLU A 129 -12.69 8.62 -6.13
C GLU A 129 -12.15 7.86 -7.35
N MET A 130 -10.92 8.15 -7.76
CA MET A 130 -10.27 7.49 -8.89
C MET A 130 -9.96 6.00 -8.60
N GLY A 131 -9.63 5.65 -7.37
CA GLY A 131 -9.30 4.27 -6.98
C GLY A 131 -10.51 3.40 -6.67
N ARG A 132 -11.64 4.00 -6.27
CA ARG A 132 -12.85 3.30 -5.84
C ARG A 132 -13.33 2.20 -6.78
N PRO A 133 -13.45 2.42 -8.11
CA PRO A 133 -13.92 1.37 -9.03
C PRO A 133 -13.05 0.11 -9.02
N LEU A 134 -11.73 0.25 -8.84
CA LEU A 134 -10.81 -0.88 -8.71
C LEU A 134 -11.10 -1.68 -7.45
N TYR A 135 -11.26 -1.00 -6.32
CA TYR A 135 -11.50 -1.67 -5.03
C TYR A 135 -12.85 -2.37 -4.99
N GLU A 136 -13.90 -1.73 -5.49
CA GLU A 136 -15.24 -2.35 -5.62
C GLU A 136 -15.21 -3.58 -6.52
N ALA A 137 -14.48 -3.54 -7.64
CA ALA A 137 -14.33 -4.68 -8.55
C ALA A 137 -13.58 -5.87 -7.93
N ILE A 138 -12.78 -5.65 -6.88
CA ILE A 138 -12.08 -6.69 -6.12
C ILE A 138 -12.96 -7.23 -5.00
N GLY A 139 -13.99 -6.48 -4.55
CA GLY A 139 -14.93 -6.89 -3.53
C GLY A 139 -14.92 -6.04 -2.26
N PHE A 140 -14.20 -4.92 -2.25
CA PHE A 140 -14.26 -3.97 -1.15
C PHE A 140 -15.62 -3.25 -1.14
N CYS A 141 -16.17 -3.07 0.06
CA CYS A 141 -17.43 -2.37 0.29
C CYS A 141 -17.22 -1.21 1.25
N CYS A 142 -18.01 -0.14 1.10
CA CYS A 142 -17.98 0.97 2.05
C CYS A 142 -18.47 0.54 3.42
N ASN A 143 -17.77 0.98 4.46
CA ASN A 143 -18.19 0.82 5.85
C ASN A 143 -18.49 2.19 6.46
N ALA A 144 -19.76 2.49 6.68
CA ALA A 144 -20.22 3.77 7.21
C ALA A 144 -20.06 3.92 8.73
N SER A 145 -19.63 2.88 9.45
CA SER A 145 -19.44 2.92 10.91
C SER A 145 -18.09 3.45 11.36
N ALA A 146 -17.13 3.58 10.45
CA ALA A 146 -15.80 4.08 10.77
C ALA A 146 -15.82 5.57 11.12
N MET A 147 -15.16 5.94 12.22
CA MET A 147 -15.01 7.33 12.67
C MET A 147 -13.54 7.58 13.00
N THR A 148 -13.06 8.80 12.78
CA THR A 148 -11.67 9.23 13.06
C THR A 148 -11.64 10.51 13.86
N ILE A 149 -10.57 10.69 14.64
CA ILE A 149 -10.20 11.96 15.26
C ILE A 149 -8.75 12.26 14.91
N ASN A 150 -8.47 13.48 14.51
CA ASN A 150 -7.10 13.96 14.30
C ASN A 150 -6.57 14.59 15.58
N LEU A 151 -5.34 14.29 15.94
CA LEU A 151 -4.67 14.77 17.15
C LEU A 151 -3.58 15.79 16.82
#